data_0840b79ed6db89be4a2e5addf901f16f
#
_entry.id   0840b79ed6db89be4a2e5addf901f16f
#
_cell.length_a   1.000
_cell.length_b   1.000
_cell.length_c   1.000
_cell.angle_alpha   90.00
_cell.angle_beta   90.00
_cell.angle_gamma   90.00
#
_symmetry.space_group_name_H-M   'P 1'
#
loop_
_entity.id
_entity.type
_entity.pdbx_description
1 polymer ?
#
loop_
_entity_poly.entity_id
_entity_poly.type
_entity_poly.pdbx_seq_one_letter_code
_entity_poly.pdbx_strand_id
1 'polypeptide(L)'
;MAKEVNLTEELKRNFGFDTFKGNQEAIIRNLLAGKDTFVLMPTGGGKSLCYQLPSLILDGTAIVISPLIALMKNQVDAMRNFSAEDGVAHFINSSLNKTAIDQVKTDILSGKTKLLYVAPESLTKEENIDFLKQVNVSFYAVDEAHCISEWGHDFRPEYRRIRPIINEIGVRPVIALTATATPKVQHDIQKNLGMLEATVFKSSFNRPNLYYEVRPKTANIDKDIIKYIKSQEGKSGIIYCLSRKKVEELAELLQVNGIRALPYHAGMDSA
;
A
#
# COMPACT_ATOMS: atom_id res chain seq x y z
N MET A 1 -21.59 -1.28 -27.26
CA MET A 1 -21.62 -2.18 -26.09
C MET A 1 -20.16 -2.37 -25.67
N ALA A 2 -19.77 -1.93 -24.48
CA ALA A 2 -18.44 -2.21 -23.95
C ALA A 2 -18.29 -3.73 -23.84
N LYS A 3 -17.22 -4.29 -24.42
CA LYS A 3 -16.91 -5.72 -24.33
C LYS A 3 -16.77 -6.05 -22.83
N GLU A 4 -17.58 -6.98 -22.35
CA GLU A 4 -17.50 -7.40 -20.95
C GLU A 4 -16.13 -8.00 -20.72
N VAL A 5 -15.32 -7.35 -19.86
CA VAL A 5 -13.95 -7.77 -19.61
C VAL A 5 -13.98 -9.02 -18.72
N ASN A 6 -13.39 -10.10 -19.19
CA ASN A 6 -13.19 -11.30 -18.36
C ASN A 6 -12.05 -11.07 -17.37
N LEU A 7 -12.40 -10.64 -16.16
CA LEU A 7 -11.43 -10.28 -15.13
C LEU A 7 -10.52 -11.45 -14.71
N THR A 8 -11.00 -12.68 -14.75
CA THR A 8 -10.19 -13.87 -14.41
C THR A 8 -9.11 -14.11 -15.46
N GLU A 9 -9.43 -13.92 -16.74
CA GLU A 9 -8.43 -14.00 -17.82
C GLU A 9 -7.39 -12.89 -17.69
N GLU A 10 -7.83 -11.66 -17.40
CA GLU A 10 -6.92 -10.53 -17.17
C GLU A 10 -6.02 -10.74 -15.95
N LEU A 11 -6.57 -11.28 -14.85
CA LEU A 11 -5.82 -11.64 -13.67
C LEU A 11 -4.72 -12.68 -13.98
N LYS A 12 -5.08 -13.73 -14.70
CA LYS A 12 -4.15 -14.79 -15.10
C LYS A 12 -3.08 -14.26 -16.04
N ARG A 13 -3.48 -13.48 -17.05
CA ARG A 13 -2.56 -12.93 -18.05
C ARG A 13 -1.53 -11.99 -17.44
N ASN A 14 -1.95 -11.10 -16.53
CA ASN A 14 -1.10 -10.03 -16.01
C ASN A 14 -0.36 -10.41 -14.72
N PHE A 15 -0.90 -11.31 -13.91
CA PHE A 15 -0.35 -11.63 -12.58
C PHE A 15 -0.10 -13.13 -12.35
N GLY A 16 -0.54 -13.99 -13.27
CA GLY A 16 -0.39 -15.45 -13.14
C GLY A 16 -1.30 -16.10 -12.09
N PHE A 17 -2.28 -15.37 -11.55
CA PHE A 17 -3.22 -15.91 -10.57
C PHE A 17 -4.47 -16.47 -11.25
N ASP A 18 -4.93 -17.64 -10.80
CA ASP A 18 -6.13 -18.29 -11.35
C ASP A 18 -7.44 -17.78 -10.70
N THR A 19 -7.39 -17.22 -9.50
CA THR A 19 -8.57 -16.80 -8.73
C THR A 19 -8.33 -15.54 -7.92
N PHE A 20 -9.38 -14.75 -7.75
CA PHE A 20 -9.40 -13.61 -6.83
C PHE A 20 -9.52 -14.06 -5.37
N LYS A 21 -9.00 -13.27 -4.45
CA LYS A 21 -9.14 -13.49 -3.00
C LYS A 21 -10.25 -12.59 -2.43
N GLY A 22 -11.16 -13.18 -1.67
CA GLY A 22 -12.21 -12.43 -0.97
C GLY A 22 -12.99 -11.51 -1.89
N ASN A 23 -13.03 -10.21 -1.57
CA ASN A 23 -13.81 -9.21 -2.30
C ASN A 23 -13.05 -8.55 -3.49
N GLN A 24 -11.86 -9.02 -3.86
CA GLN A 24 -11.03 -8.35 -4.88
C GLN A 24 -11.77 -8.14 -6.21
N GLU A 25 -12.45 -9.16 -6.72
CA GLU A 25 -13.17 -9.06 -7.99
C GLU A 25 -14.31 -8.02 -7.92
N ALA A 26 -15.09 -8.03 -6.84
CA ALA A 26 -16.18 -7.08 -6.66
C ALA A 26 -15.67 -5.62 -6.54
N ILE A 27 -14.55 -5.42 -5.84
CA ILE A 27 -13.86 -4.11 -5.73
C ILE A 27 -13.43 -3.63 -7.12
N ILE A 28 -12.76 -4.48 -7.89
CA ILE A 28 -12.27 -4.17 -9.23
C ILE A 28 -13.44 -3.82 -10.16
N ARG A 29 -14.51 -4.63 -10.17
CA ARG A 29 -15.71 -4.36 -10.98
C ARG A 29 -16.36 -3.03 -10.62
N ASN A 30 -16.42 -2.67 -9.33
CA ASN A 30 -16.97 -1.40 -8.89
C ASN A 30 -16.15 -0.21 -9.42
N LEU A 31 -14.82 -0.30 -9.34
CA LEU A 31 -13.91 0.74 -9.85
C LEU A 31 -13.98 0.86 -11.38
N LEU A 32 -14.01 -0.27 -12.11
CA LEU A 32 -14.16 -0.29 -13.56
C LEU A 32 -15.51 0.28 -14.03
N ALA A 33 -16.55 0.19 -13.18
CA ALA A 33 -17.83 0.84 -13.42
C ALA A 33 -17.82 2.37 -13.18
N GLY A 34 -16.65 2.95 -12.88
CA GLY A 34 -16.49 4.39 -12.65
C GLY A 34 -17.00 4.87 -11.28
N LYS A 35 -17.11 3.99 -10.30
CA LYS A 35 -17.65 4.31 -8.97
C LYS A 35 -16.55 4.48 -7.95
N ASP A 36 -16.73 5.45 -7.04
CA ASP A 36 -15.88 5.62 -5.88
C ASP A 36 -15.96 4.37 -4.98
N THR A 37 -14.82 3.95 -4.48
CA THR A 37 -14.66 2.66 -3.78
C THR A 37 -13.87 2.85 -2.49
N PHE A 38 -14.43 2.45 -1.35
CA PHE A 38 -13.70 2.42 -0.07
C PHE A 38 -13.42 0.97 0.34
N VAL A 39 -12.14 0.67 0.60
CA VAL A 39 -11.67 -0.69 0.90
C VAL A 39 -11.01 -0.74 2.27
N LEU A 40 -11.61 -1.50 3.18
CA LEU A 40 -11.01 -1.88 4.45
C LEU A 40 -10.62 -3.37 4.39
N MET A 41 -9.32 -3.63 4.24
CA MET A 41 -8.78 -4.97 4.03
C MET A 41 -7.46 -5.13 4.78
N PRO A 42 -7.26 -6.20 5.55
CA PRO A 42 -6.05 -6.40 6.34
C PRO A 42 -4.79 -6.45 5.48
N THR A 43 -3.64 -6.19 6.10
CA THR A 43 -2.32 -6.39 5.48
C THR A 43 -2.19 -7.84 4.99
N GLY A 44 -1.63 -8.03 3.80
CA GLY A 44 -1.57 -9.35 3.14
C GLY A 44 -2.86 -9.80 2.46
N GLY A 45 -3.95 -9.01 2.53
CA GLY A 45 -5.21 -9.28 1.84
C GLY A 45 -5.18 -9.03 0.33
N GLY A 46 -4.09 -8.47 -0.20
CA GLY A 46 -3.94 -8.19 -1.63
C GLY A 46 -4.59 -6.87 -2.09
N LYS A 47 -4.56 -5.82 -1.24
CA LYS A 47 -5.08 -4.49 -1.55
C LYS A 47 -4.55 -3.92 -2.87
N SER A 48 -3.25 -4.07 -3.13
CA SER A 48 -2.60 -3.50 -4.32
C SER A 48 -3.21 -4.00 -5.62
N LEU A 49 -3.59 -5.28 -5.70
CA LEU A 49 -4.23 -5.85 -6.88
C LEU A 49 -5.53 -5.12 -7.25
N CYS A 50 -6.26 -4.59 -6.25
CA CYS A 50 -7.54 -3.90 -6.45
C CYS A 50 -7.42 -2.61 -7.27
N TYR A 51 -6.22 -2.02 -7.37
CA TYR A 51 -5.95 -0.87 -8.25
C TYR A 51 -4.95 -1.21 -9.38
N GLN A 52 -4.06 -2.18 -9.19
CA GLN A 52 -3.09 -2.58 -10.22
C GLN A 52 -3.78 -3.21 -11.44
N LEU A 53 -4.68 -4.18 -11.24
CA LEU A 53 -5.37 -4.81 -12.37
C LEU A 53 -6.27 -3.83 -13.15
N PRO A 54 -7.11 -2.99 -12.52
CA PRO A 54 -7.89 -1.98 -13.25
C PRO A 54 -7.03 -1.00 -14.04
N SER A 55 -5.86 -0.62 -13.54
CA SER A 55 -4.97 0.29 -14.26
C SER A 55 -4.46 -0.28 -15.57
N LEU A 56 -4.26 -1.60 -15.65
CA LEU A 56 -3.83 -2.27 -16.89
C LEU A 56 -4.98 -2.40 -17.90
N ILE A 57 -6.23 -2.44 -17.42
CA ILE A 57 -7.43 -2.59 -18.25
C ILE A 57 -7.92 -1.26 -18.79
N LEU A 58 -7.90 -0.21 -17.98
CA LEU A 58 -8.42 1.11 -18.35
C LEU A 58 -7.44 1.89 -19.22
N ASP A 59 -7.99 2.74 -20.08
CA ASP A 59 -7.19 3.73 -20.80
C ASP A 59 -6.68 4.82 -19.89
N GLY A 60 -5.45 5.30 -20.14
CA GLY A 60 -4.79 6.33 -19.36
C GLY A 60 -3.91 5.77 -18.24
N THR A 61 -3.56 6.65 -17.30
CA THR A 61 -2.66 6.38 -16.18
C THR A 61 -3.41 6.51 -14.87
N ALA A 62 -3.34 5.48 -14.03
CA ALA A 62 -3.83 5.56 -12.64
C ALA A 62 -2.81 6.25 -11.75
N ILE A 63 -3.26 7.20 -10.92
CA ILE A 63 -2.42 7.92 -9.97
C ILE A 63 -2.58 7.27 -8.59
N VAL A 64 -1.50 6.68 -8.07
CA VAL A 64 -1.47 6.01 -6.77
C VAL A 64 -0.75 6.90 -5.76
N ILE A 65 -1.49 7.40 -4.78
CA ILE A 65 -0.94 8.25 -3.71
C ILE A 65 -0.58 7.33 -2.55
N SER A 66 0.70 7.26 -2.19
CA SER A 66 1.23 6.38 -1.15
C SER A 66 2.24 7.12 -0.26
N PRO A 67 2.25 6.87 1.07
CA PRO A 67 3.08 7.65 1.99
C PRO A 67 4.52 7.14 2.11
N LEU A 68 4.82 5.95 1.60
CA LEU A 68 6.09 5.26 1.87
C LEU A 68 6.93 5.09 0.60
N ILE A 69 7.99 5.88 0.47
CA ILE A 69 8.92 5.90 -0.68
C ILE A 69 9.49 4.50 -0.98
N ALA A 70 9.93 3.77 0.05
CA ALA A 70 10.47 2.42 -0.12
C ALA A 70 9.42 1.44 -0.65
N LEU A 71 8.17 1.58 -0.18
CA LEU A 71 7.07 0.74 -0.66
C LEU A 71 6.73 1.03 -2.13
N MET A 72 6.74 2.30 -2.55
CA MET A 72 6.52 2.68 -3.95
C MET A 72 7.50 2.00 -4.88
N LYS A 73 8.80 2.02 -4.55
CA LYS A 73 9.83 1.34 -5.35
C LYS A 73 9.53 -0.14 -5.48
N ASN A 74 9.26 -0.83 -4.38
CA ASN A 74 8.94 -2.26 -4.39
C ASN A 74 7.70 -2.57 -5.23
N GLN A 75 6.66 -1.71 -5.18
CA GLN A 75 5.45 -1.86 -5.99
C GLN A 75 5.73 -1.67 -7.48
N VAL A 76 6.53 -0.66 -7.84
CA VAL A 76 6.94 -0.42 -9.22
C VAL A 76 7.79 -1.58 -9.75
N ASP A 77 8.76 -2.05 -9.00
CA ASP A 77 9.62 -3.16 -9.37
C ASP A 77 8.78 -4.45 -9.56
N ALA A 78 7.82 -4.70 -8.67
CA ALA A 78 6.89 -5.82 -8.81
C ALA A 78 6.04 -5.71 -10.09
N MET A 79 5.49 -4.53 -10.39
CA MET A 79 4.70 -4.32 -11.61
C MET A 79 5.51 -4.52 -12.89
N ARG A 80 6.76 -4.06 -12.91
CA ARG A 80 7.67 -4.27 -14.05
C ARG A 80 8.02 -5.74 -14.24
N ASN A 81 8.15 -6.50 -13.15
CA ASN A 81 8.40 -7.94 -13.24
C ASN A 81 7.21 -8.74 -13.82
N PHE A 82 5.99 -8.25 -13.68
CA PHE A 82 4.80 -8.85 -14.29
C PHE A 82 4.56 -8.40 -15.73
N SER A 83 5.20 -7.33 -16.17
CA SER A 83 5.03 -6.77 -17.52
C SER A 83 6.27 -7.01 -18.39
N ALA A 84 6.07 -7.19 -19.68
CA ALA A 84 7.14 -7.17 -20.66
C ALA A 84 7.66 -5.74 -20.97
N GLU A 85 7.00 -4.70 -20.44
CA GLU A 85 7.31 -3.29 -20.70
C GLU A 85 7.83 -2.60 -19.44
N ASP A 86 9.07 -2.11 -19.47
CA ASP A 86 9.71 -1.43 -18.33
C ASP A 86 9.02 -0.13 -17.88
N GLY A 87 8.28 0.51 -18.78
CA GLY A 87 7.60 1.78 -18.51
C GLY A 87 6.17 1.67 -17.98
N VAL A 88 5.66 0.45 -17.72
CA VAL A 88 4.28 0.22 -17.26
C VAL A 88 3.96 0.92 -15.94
N ALA A 89 4.95 1.03 -15.04
CA ALA A 89 4.81 1.69 -13.76
C ALA A 89 6.03 2.57 -13.45
N HIS A 90 5.76 3.73 -12.88
CA HIS A 90 6.76 4.69 -12.40
C HIS A 90 6.39 5.24 -11.03
N PHE A 91 7.34 5.94 -10.40
CA PHE A 91 7.05 6.74 -9.20
C PHE A 91 7.66 8.14 -9.34
N ILE A 92 7.06 9.12 -8.63
CA ILE A 92 7.61 10.47 -8.46
C ILE A 92 7.70 10.76 -6.96
N ASN A 93 8.91 10.97 -6.48
CA ASN A 93 9.21 11.38 -5.11
C ASN A 93 10.48 12.23 -5.05
N SER A 94 10.88 12.64 -3.84
CA SER A 94 12.04 13.52 -3.63
C SER A 94 13.40 12.88 -3.92
N SER A 95 13.46 11.56 -4.17
CA SER A 95 14.72 10.86 -4.44
C SER A 95 15.13 10.87 -5.92
N LEU A 96 14.21 11.24 -6.83
CA LEU A 96 14.48 11.27 -8.26
C LEU A 96 15.19 12.56 -8.68
N ASN A 97 16.19 12.43 -9.56
CA ASN A 97 16.80 13.57 -10.24
C ASN A 97 15.93 14.05 -11.41
N LYS A 98 16.27 15.23 -11.96
CA LYS A 98 15.49 15.87 -13.03
C LYS A 98 15.39 14.99 -14.28
N THR A 99 16.47 14.37 -14.72
CA THR A 99 16.48 13.51 -15.90
C THR A 99 15.54 12.32 -15.76
N ALA A 100 15.51 11.69 -14.58
CA ALA A 100 14.59 10.59 -14.30
C ALA A 100 13.13 11.04 -14.29
N ILE A 101 12.85 12.24 -13.74
CA ILE A 101 11.50 12.83 -13.76
C ILE A 101 11.05 13.13 -15.20
N ASP A 102 11.93 13.68 -16.04
CA ASP A 102 11.63 13.99 -17.45
C ASP A 102 11.33 12.70 -18.26
N GLN A 103 12.06 11.61 -18.00
CA GLN A 103 11.77 10.30 -18.59
C GLN A 103 10.40 9.77 -18.15
N VAL A 104 10.08 9.85 -16.87
CA VAL A 104 8.76 9.44 -16.34
C VAL A 104 7.65 10.23 -17.04
N LYS A 105 7.79 11.54 -17.16
CA LYS A 105 6.82 12.41 -17.86
C LYS A 105 6.63 12.02 -19.32
N THR A 106 7.72 11.70 -20.02
CA THR A 106 7.69 11.24 -21.41
C THR A 106 6.93 9.92 -21.56
N ASP A 107 7.20 8.94 -20.70
CA ASP A 107 6.53 7.64 -20.73
C ASP A 107 5.03 7.75 -20.40
N ILE A 108 4.64 8.67 -19.52
CA ILE A 108 3.23 8.94 -19.19
C ILE A 108 2.51 9.56 -20.41
N LEU A 109 3.08 10.62 -20.99
CA LEU A 109 2.47 11.32 -22.13
C LEU A 109 2.38 10.44 -23.39
N SER A 110 3.29 9.48 -23.56
CA SER A 110 3.24 8.50 -24.64
C SER A 110 2.19 7.38 -24.41
N GLY A 111 1.53 7.36 -23.23
CA GLY A 111 0.54 6.33 -22.89
C GLY A 111 1.13 4.98 -22.46
N LYS A 112 2.46 4.88 -22.33
CA LYS A 112 3.17 3.69 -21.92
C LYS A 112 2.93 3.37 -20.43
N THR A 113 2.83 4.41 -19.60
CA THR A 113 2.68 4.25 -18.15
C THR A 113 1.21 4.04 -17.76
N LYS A 114 0.94 2.93 -17.10
CA LYS A 114 -0.39 2.58 -16.56
C LYS A 114 -0.57 2.94 -15.09
N LEU A 115 0.54 2.97 -14.33
CA LEU A 115 0.56 3.30 -12.90
C LEU A 115 1.64 4.33 -12.60
N LEU A 116 1.25 5.43 -11.98
CA LEU A 116 2.16 6.42 -11.42
C LEU A 116 1.97 6.49 -9.91
N TYR A 117 2.98 6.07 -9.16
CA TYR A 117 3.03 6.26 -7.71
C TYR A 117 3.59 7.63 -7.37
N VAL A 118 2.87 8.37 -6.51
CA VAL A 118 3.25 9.73 -6.11
C VAL A 118 3.23 9.84 -4.59
N ALA A 119 4.29 10.39 -4.02
CA ALA A 119 4.29 10.77 -2.61
C ALA A 119 3.37 11.99 -2.41
N PRO A 120 2.61 12.07 -1.30
CA PRO A 120 1.70 13.19 -1.05
C PRO A 120 2.40 14.55 -1.12
N GLU A 121 3.63 14.65 -0.60
CA GLU A 121 4.44 15.87 -0.63
C GLU A 121 4.87 16.27 -2.06
N SER A 122 5.03 15.28 -2.94
CA SER A 122 5.34 15.52 -4.36
C SER A 122 4.07 15.89 -5.14
N LEU A 123 2.93 15.31 -4.79
CA LEU A 123 1.64 15.63 -5.40
C LEU A 123 1.25 17.10 -5.15
N THR A 124 1.62 17.68 -4.00
CA THR A 124 1.29 19.07 -3.65
C THR A 124 2.13 20.13 -4.37
N LYS A 125 3.16 19.74 -5.13
CA LYS A 125 3.99 20.67 -5.90
C LYS A 125 3.25 21.13 -7.16
N GLU A 126 3.21 22.45 -7.39
CA GLU A 126 2.51 23.08 -8.50
C GLU A 126 2.95 22.51 -9.86
N GLU A 127 4.27 22.32 -10.05
CA GLU A 127 4.83 21.73 -11.29
C GLU A 127 4.30 20.32 -11.59
N ASN A 128 4.01 19.51 -10.56
CA ASN A 128 3.45 18.17 -10.73
C ASN A 128 1.94 18.23 -10.99
N ILE A 129 1.23 19.16 -10.34
CA ILE A 129 -0.20 19.38 -10.59
C ILE A 129 -0.40 19.84 -12.04
N ASP A 130 0.37 20.81 -12.52
CA ASP A 130 0.28 21.33 -13.89
C ASP A 130 0.65 20.27 -14.93
N PHE A 131 1.60 19.41 -14.63
CA PHE A 131 1.89 18.26 -15.47
C PHE A 131 0.71 17.28 -15.51
N LEU A 132 0.15 16.92 -14.34
CA LEU A 132 -0.93 15.93 -14.24
C LEU A 132 -2.25 16.41 -14.88
N LYS A 133 -2.48 17.72 -15.00
CA LYS A 133 -3.59 18.28 -15.77
C LYS A 133 -3.55 17.90 -17.28
N GLN A 134 -2.37 17.56 -17.80
CA GLN A 134 -2.17 17.15 -19.20
C GLN A 134 -2.29 15.64 -19.38
N VAL A 135 -2.37 14.87 -18.32
CA VAL A 135 -2.40 13.41 -18.32
C VAL A 135 -3.84 12.90 -18.43
N ASN A 136 -4.05 11.89 -19.28
CA ASN A 136 -5.30 11.15 -19.27
C ASN A 136 -5.34 10.25 -18.01
N VAL A 137 -5.84 10.80 -16.89
CA VAL A 137 -5.97 10.07 -15.64
C VAL A 137 -7.15 9.10 -15.70
N SER A 138 -6.91 7.81 -15.44
CA SER A 138 -7.97 6.80 -15.41
C SER A 138 -8.74 6.82 -14.08
N PHE A 139 -8.05 6.81 -12.96
CA PHE A 139 -8.60 6.94 -11.60
C PHE A 139 -7.50 7.32 -10.60
N TYR A 140 -7.89 7.63 -9.37
CA TYR A 140 -6.98 7.86 -8.26
C TYR A 140 -7.08 6.72 -7.25
N ALA A 141 -5.93 6.20 -6.78
CA ALA A 141 -5.85 5.28 -5.66
C ALA A 141 -5.18 5.97 -4.48
N VAL A 142 -5.85 6.02 -3.34
CA VAL A 142 -5.30 6.57 -2.09
C VAL A 142 -4.96 5.41 -1.19
N ASP A 143 -3.69 5.02 -1.19
CA ASP A 143 -3.19 3.95 -0.34
C ASP A 143 -2.90 4.48 1.06
N GLU A 144 -2.99 3.62 2.07
CA GLU A 144 -2.92 3.99 3.49
C GLU A 144 -3.81 5.21 3.83
N ALA A 145 -5.04 5.18 3.32
CA ALA A 145 -5.98 6.30 3.42
C ALA A 145 -6.25 6.77 4.85
N HIS A 146 -5.95 5.94 5.87
CA HIS A 146 -6.05 6.33 7.28
C HIS A 146 -5.15 7.53 7.65
N CYS A 147 -4.10 7.80 6.84
CA CYS A 147 -3.23 8.96 7.02
C CYS A 147 -3.96 10.32 6.88
N ILE A 148 -5.16 10.34 6.29
CA ILE A 148 -5.96 11.57 6.16
C ILE A 148 -6.59 12.02 7.48
N SER A 149 -6.74 11.10 8.43
CA SER A 149 -7.50 11.30 9.66
C SER A 149 -6.61 11.62 10.85
N GLU A 150 -6.92 12.71 11.55
CA GLU A 150 -6.29 13.05 12.84
C GLU A 150 -6.60 12.03 13.94
N TRP A 151 -7.63 11.22 13.74
CA TRP A 151 -8.00 10.14 14.63
C TRP A 151 -7.28 8.82 14.28
N GLY A 152 -6.49 8.82 13.21
CA GLY A 152 -5.64 7.71 12.79
C GLY A 152 -4.32 7.69 13.56
N HIS A 153 -3.59 6.59 13.44
CA HIS A 153 -2.31 6.41 14.12
C HIS A 153 -1.11 7.02 13.36
N ASP A 154 -1.28 7.43 12.09
CA ASP A 154 -0.24 8.02 11.24
C ASP A 154 -0.85 9.19 10.43
N PHE A 155 -1.26 10.25 11.13
CA PHE A 155 -1.83 11.42 10.47
C PHE A 155 -0.78 12.17 9.67
N ARG A 156 -1.12 12.50 8.41
CA ARG A 156 -0.29 13.30 7.49
C ARG A 156 -1.12 14.44 6.90
N PRO A 157 -0.79 15.70 7.22
CA PRO A 157 -1.54 16.86 6.74
C PRO A 157 -1.67 16.94 5.22
N GLU A 158 -0.66 16.47 4.48
CA GLU A 158 -0.64 16.46 3.01
C GLU A 158 -1.80 15.63 2.42
N TYR A 159 -2.26 14.59 3.12
CA TYR A 159 -3.39 13.78 2.69
C TYR A 159 -4.71 14.57 2.63
N ARG A 160 -4.86 15.61 3.43
CA ARG A 160 -6.06 16.49 3.38
C ARG A 160 -6.09 17.36 2.14
N ARG A 161 -4.97 17.54 1.45
CA ARG A 161 -4.88 18.26 0.19
C ARG A 161 -5.24 17.40 -1.03
N ILE A 162 -5.37 16.08 -0.89
CA ILE A 162 -5.60 15.15 -2.01
C ILE A 162 -6.89 15.52 -2.76
N ARG A 163 -8.00 15.70 -2.07
CA ARG A 163 -9.29 16.00 -2.75
C ARG A 163 -9.28 17.35 -3.47
N PRO A 164 -8.82 18.45 -2.90
CA PRO A 164 -8.62 19.72 -3.62
C PRO A 164 -7.77 19.53 -4.89
N ILE A 165 -6.68 18.81 -4.81
CA ILE A 165 -5.78 18.55 -5.94
C ILE A 165 -6.45 17.70 -7.03
N ILE A 166 -7.21 16.67 -6.65
CA ILE A 166 -8.02 15.88 -7.61
C ILE A 166 -9.01 16.76 -8.36
N ASN A 167 -9.66 17.70 -7.66
CA ASN A 167 -10.59 18.64 -8.29
C ASN A 167 -9.89 19.59 -9.27
N GLU A 168 -8.64 19.92 -9.01
CA GLU A 168 -7.81 20.79 -9.86
C GLU A 168 -7.26 20.04 -11.10
N ILE A 169 -6.77 18.82 -10.94
CA ILE A 169 -6.27 17.99 -12.04
C ILE A 169 -7.41 17.52 -12.95
N GLY A 170 -8.50 17.05 -12.34
CA GLY A 170 -9.66 16.51 -13.03
C GLY A 170 -10.29 15.36 -12.25
N VAL A 171 -11.59 15.49 -11.97
CA VAL A 171 -12.34 14.49 -11.21
C VAL A 171 -12.41 13.17 -11.96
N ARG A 172 -12.00 12.12 -11.31
CA ARG A 172 -12.07 10.71 -11.75
C ARG A 172 -12.47 9.85 -10.54
N PRO A 173 -12.87 8.58 -10.75
CA PRO A 173 -13.16 7.67 -9.65
C PRO A 173 -11.99 7.58 -8.66
N VAL A 174 -12.33 7.47 -7.38
CA VAL A 174 -11.35 7.31 -6.30
C VAL A 174 -11.51 5.95 -5.64
N ILE A 175 -10.42 5.20 -5.50
CA ILE A 175 -10.36 4.04 -4.62
C ILE A 175 -9.48 4.37 -3.42
N ALA A 176 -10.06 4.37 -2.22
CA ALA A 176 -9.35 4.59 -0.96
C ALA A 176 -9.17 3.25 -0.23
N LEU A 177 -7.93 2.92 0.11
CA LEU A 177 -7.59 1.63 0.71
C LEU A 177 -6.86 1.84 2.04
N THR A 178 -7.23 1.04 3.03
CA THR A 178 -6.50 0.99 4.31
C THR A 178 -6.64 -0.38 4.96
N ALA A 179 -5.65 -0.74 5.79
CA ALA A 179 -5.72 -1.93 6.62
C ALA A 179 -6.36 -1.65 7.98
N THR A 180 -6.30 -0.41 8.46
CA THR A 180 -6.66 -0.04 9.84
C THR A 180 -7.50 1.22 9.83
N ALA A 181 -8.78 1.10 10.17
CA ALA A 181 -9.66 2.24 10.37
C ALA A 181 -10.85 1.90 11.26
N THR A 182 -10.97 2.58 12.39
CA THR A 182 -12.19 2.54 13.21
C THR A 182 -13.36 3.17 12.43
N PRO A 183 -14.63 2.95 12.81
CA PRO A 183 -15.77 3.58 12.15
C PRO A 183 -15.64 5.11 12.02
N LYS A 184 -15.08 5.77 13.04
CA LYS A 184 -14.83 7.22 13.03
C LYS A 184 -13.78 7.60 11.97
N VAL A 185 -12.68 6.84 11.88
CA VAL A 185 -11.64 7.05 10.87
C VAL A 185 -12.18 6.78 9.45
N GLN A 186 -13.00 5.73 9.27
CA GLN A 186 -13.64 5.42 7.98
C GLN A 186 -14.48 6.59 7.49
N HIS A 187 -15.33 7.15 8.36
CA HIS A 187 -16.16 8.31 8.02
C HIS A 187 -15.31 9.55 7.70
N ASP A 188 -14.26 9.80 8.47
CA ASP A 188 -13.36 10.93 8.26
C ASP A 188 -12.61 10.82 6.92
N ILE A 189 -12.15 9.61 6.54
CA ILE A 189 -11.56 9.33 5.22
C ILE A 189 -12.55 9.68 4.10
N GLN A 190 -13.75 9.12 4.15
CA GLN A 190 -14.76 9.31 3.11
C GLN A 190 -15.16 10.79 2.99
N LYS A 191 -15.31 11.49 4.11
CA LYS A 191 -15.62 12.92 4.14
C LYS A 191 -14.52 13.76 3.49
N ASN A 192 -13.27 13.56 3.91
CA ASN A 192 -12.14 14.37 3.42
C ASN A 192 -11.79 14.08 1.95
N LEU A 193 -12.06 12.87 1.46
CA LEU A 193 -11.91 12.52 0.05
C LEU A 193 -13.16 12.84 -0.79
N GLY A 194 -14.24 13.36 -0.18
CA GLY A 194 -15.48 13.69 -0.88
C GLY A 194 -16.18 12.48 -1.50
N MET A 195 -16.12 11.31 -0.81
CA MET A 195 -16.63 10.04 -1.30
C MET A 195 -17.59 9.36 -0.30
N LEU A 196 -18.49 10.15 0.30
CA LEU A 196 -19.46 9.65 1.27
C LEU A 196 -20.44 8.62 0.67
N GLU A 197 -20.70 8.70 -0.63
CA GLU A 197 -21.55 7.76 -1.38
C GLU A 197 -20.76 6.58 -1.99
N ALA A 198 -19.49 6.42 -1.63
CA ALA A 198 -18.67 5.33 -2.14
C ALA A 198 -19.19 3.96 -1.71
N THR A 199 -19.04 2.99 -2.60
CA THR A 199 -19.29 1.60 -2.25
C THR A 199 -18.21 1.10 -1.27
N VAL A 200 -18.64 0.60 -0.12
CA VAL A 200 -17.75 0.18 0.97
C VAL A 200 -17.56 -1.33 0.95
N PHE A 201 -16.32 -1.78 0.83
CA PHE A 201 -15.93 -3.18 0.93
C PHE A 201 -15.11 -3.41 2.20
N LYS A 202 -15.59 -4.31 3.05
CA LYS A 202 -14.90 -4.70 4.29
C LYS A 202 -14.56 -6.18 4.25
N SER A 203 -13.30 -6.49 4.49
CA SER A 203 -12.84 -7.87 4.66
C SER A 203 -12.69 -8.20 6.14
N SER A 204 -12.84 -9.47 6.48
CA SER A 204 -12.59 -9.93 7.84
C SER A 204 -11.12 -9.75 8.22
N PHE A 205 -10.88 -9.29 9.45
CA PHE A 205 -9.55 -9.26 10.06
C PHE A 205 -9.15 -10.60 10.66
N ASN A 206 -10.11 -11.52 10.79
CA ASN A 206 -9.81 -12.87 11.26
C ASN A 206 -8.95 -13.60 10.21
N ARG A 207 -7.80 -14.06 10.64
CA ARG A 207 -6.86 -14.84 9.83
C ARG A 207 -6.77 -16.26 10.37
N PRO A 208 -7.56 -17.20 9.85
CA PRO A 208 -7.65 -18.56 10.40
C PRO A 208 -6.32 -19.32 10.47
N ASN A 209 -5.34 -18.87 9.66
CA ASN A 209 -3.99 -19.43 9.63
C ASN A 209 -3.05 -18.85 10.68
N LEU A 210 -3.50 -17.88 11.49
CA LEU A 210 -2.71 -17.28 12.57
C LEU A 210 -3.30 -17.68 13.92
N TYR A 211 -2.42 -18.14 14.79
CA TYR A 211 -2.73 -18.39 16.19
C TYR A 211 -2.28 -17.20 17.04
N TYR A 212 -3.16 -16.65 17.84
CA TYR A 212 -2.89 -15.57 18.79
C TYR A 212 -2.93 -16.08 20.21
N GLU A 213 -1.89 -15.81 20.98
CA GLU A 213 -1.80 -16.15 22.37
C GLU A 213 -1.34 -14.95 23.19
N VAL A 214 -2.00 -14.71 24.32
CA VAL A 214 -1.61 -13.69 25.29
C VAL A 214 -1.14 -14.39 26.56
N ARG A 215 0.09 -14.11 26.97
CA ARG A 215 0.68 -14.64 28.20
C ARG A 215 0.93 -13.52 29.20
N PRO A 216 0.60 -13.71 30.50
CA PRO A 216 0.96 -12.74 31.51
C PRO A 216 2.47 -12.55 31.59
N LYS A 217 2.90 -11.30 31.76
CA LYS A 217 4.31 -10.99 31.95
C LYS A 217 4.75 -11.38 33.35
N THR A 218 5.73 -12.28 33.46
CA THR A 218 6.27 -12.76 34.74
C THR A 218 7.57 -12.02 35.10
N ALA A 219 8.06 -12.21 36.33
CA ALA A 219 9.39 -11.75 36.75
C ALA A 219 10.52 -12.45 35.96
N ASN A 220 10.24 -13.63 35.37
CA ASN A 220 11.21 -14.46 34.64
C ASN A 220 11.01 -14.41 33.11
N ILE A 221 10.53 -13.28 32.58
CA ILE A 221 10.13 -13.15 31.17
C ILE A 221 11.23 -13.58 30.18
N ASP A 222 12.49 -13.29 30.47
CA ASP A 222 13.61 -13.65 29.62
C ASP A 222 13.79 -15.18 29.50
N LYS A 223 13.60 -15.90 30.64
CA LYS A 223 13.58 -17.37 30.64
C LYS A 223 12.38 -17.93 29.88
N ASP A 224 11.22 -17.29 30.03
CA ASP A 224 9.99 -17.72 29.35
C ASP A 224 10.13 -17.56 27.83
N ILE A 225 10.73 -16.45 27.36
CA ILE A 225 11.03 -16.21 25.93
C ILE A 225 11.98 -17.29 25.41
N ILE A 226 13.10 -17.55 26.10
CA ILE A 226 14.08 -18.58 25.71
C ILE A 226 13.40 -19.96 25.61
N LYS A 227 12.61 -20.33 26.63
CA LYS A 227 11.90 -21.62 26.64
C LYS A 227 10.91 -21.71 25.47
N TYR A 228 10.17 -20.65 25.20
CA TYR A 228 9.23 -20.60 24.08
C TYR A 228 9.94 -20.78 22.75
N ILE A 229 11.03 -20.03 22.51
CA ILE A 229 11.79 -20.13 21.25
C ILE A 229 12.34 -21.54 21.04
N LYS A 230 12.93 -22.13 22.09
CA LYS A 230 13.42 -23.51 22.03
C LYS A 230 12.32 -24.52 21.75
N SER A 231 11.08 -24.27 22.18
CA SER A 231 9.94 -25.13 21.84
C SER A 231 9.45 -24.98 20.39
N GLN A 232 9.92 -23.96 19.65
CA GLN A 232 9.59 -23.69 18.26
C GLN A 232 10.75 -24.08 17.32
N GLU A 233 11.44 -25.18 17.62
CA GLU A 233 12.59 -25.65 16.85
C GLU A 233 12.33 -25.69 15.34
N GLY A 234 13.31 -25.21 14.55
CA GLY A 234 13.20 -25.13 13.10
C GLY A 234 12.35 -23.98 12.55
N LYS A 235 11.75 -23.16 13.41
CA LYS A 235 10.96 -21.99 12.99
C LYS A 235 11.75 -20.68 13.13
N SER A 236 11.47 -19.73 12.24
CA SER A 236 11.94 -18.34 12.35
C SER A 236 10.94 -17.49 13.11
N GLY A 237 11.41 -16.43 13.79
CA GLY A 237 10.57 -15.52 14.56
C GLY A 237 11.09 -14.10 14.57
N ILE A 238 10.20 -13.16 14.91
CA ILE A 238 10.53 -11.74 15.12
C ILE A 238 10.05 -11.38 16.53
N ILE A 239 10.91 -10.70 17.30
CA ILE A 239 10.58 -10.22 18.65
C ILE A 239 10.61 -8.70 18.64
N TYR A 240 9.47 -8.08 18.90
CA TYR A 240 9.37 -6.63 19.01
C TYR A 240 9.68 -6.18 20.45
N CYS A 241 10.56 -5.19 20.57
CA CYS A 241 10.93 -4.56 21.84
C CYS A 241 10.57 -3.07 21.84
N LEU A 242 10.34 -2.51 23.03
CA LEU A 242 9.96 -1.09 23.19
C LEU A 242 11.14 -0.11 23.03
N SER A 243 12.39 -0.57 23.12
CA SER A 243 13.57 0.29 22.99
C SER A 243 14.71 -0.40 22.25
N ARG A 244 15.58 0.41 21.62
CA ARG A 244 16.78 -0.06 20.93
C ARG A 244 17.69 -0.86 21.87
N LYS A 245 17.92 -0.33 23.08
CA LYS A 245 18.71 -0.99 24.12
C LYS A 245 18.16 -2.39 24.44
N LYS A 246 16.82 -2.54 24.60
CA LYS A 246 16.23 -3.86 24.86
C LYS A 246 16.34 -4.82 23.69
N VAL A 247 16.37 -4.32 22.45
CA VAL A 247 16.64 -5.15 21.26
C VAL A 247 18.04 -5.76 21.32
N GLU A 248 19.06 -4.95 21.63
CA GLU A 248 20.44 -5.39 21.73
C GLU A 248 20.64 -6.37 22.88
N GLU A 249 20.20 -6.02 24.09
CA GLU A 249 20.28 -6.87 25.28
C GLU A 249 19.60 -8.24 25.07
N LEU A 250 18.42 -8.24 24.43
CA LEU A 250 17.69 -9.49 24.20
C LEU A 250 18.38 -10.35 23.12
N ALA A 251 18.90 -9.73 22.08
CA ALA A 251 19.64 -10.46 21.03
C ALA A 251 20.89 -11.13 21.62
N GLU A 252 21.67 -10.43 22.46
CA GLU A 252 22.84 -10.97 23.15
C GLU A 252 22.44 -12.13 24.09
N LEU A 253 21.40 -11.93 24.90
CA LEU A 253 20.87 -12.96 25.76
C LEU A 253 20.49 -14.25 25.00
N LEU A 254 19.84 -14.11 23.86
CA LEU A 254 19.44 -15.25 23.03
C LEU A 254 20.66 -15.97 22.46
N GLN A 255 21.67 -15.22 21.99
CA GLN A 255 22.93 -15.79 21.46
C GLN A 255 23.70 -16.59 22.53
N VAL A 256 23.84 -16.04 23.74
CA VAL A 256 24.47 -16.73 24.88
C VAL A 256 23.73 -18.02 25.25
N ASN A 257 22.42 -18.10 24.98
CA ASN A 257 21.61 -19.30 25.21
C ASN A 257 21.54 -20.25 24.00
N GLY A 258 22.41 -20.05 22.99
CA GLY A 258 22.52 -20.91 21.81
C GLY A 258 21.43 -20.70 20.75
N ILE A 259 20.73 -19.58 20.79
CA ILE A 259 19.71 -19.20 19.81
C ILE A 259 20.31 -18.22 18.81
N ARG A 260 20.24 -18.51 17.51
CA ARG A 260 20.68 -17.58 16.46
C ARG A 260 19.72 -16.40 16.39
N ALA A 261 20.13 -15.25 16.90
CA ALA A 261 19.37 -14.01 16.91
C ALA A 261 20.25 -12.84 16.47
N LEU A 262 19.66 -11.87 15.77
CA LEU A 262 20.33 -10.62 15.38
C LEU A 262 19.46 -9.45 15.84
N PRO A 263 20.06 -8.38 16.39
CA PRO A 263 19.35 -7.14 16.66
C PRO A 263 19.02 -6.43 15.36
N TYR A 264 17.90 -5.68 15.32
CA TYR A 264 17.55 -4.78 14.21
C TYR A 264 16.80 -3.58 14.75
N HIS A 265 17.32 -2.38 14.48
CA HIS A 265 16.67 -1.11 14.80
C HIS A 265 17.24 0.04 13.95
N ALA A 266 16.54 1.17 13.89
CA ALA A 266 16.87 2.31 13.04
C ALA A 266 18.20 3.06 13.39
N GLY A 267 18.88 2.67 14.48
CA GLY A 267 20.20 3.21 14.84
C GLY A 267 21.36 2.33 14.43
N MET A 268 21.13 1.25 13.68
CA MET A 268 22.18 0.39 13.14
C MET A 268 22.67 0.94 11.80
N ASP A 269 23.97 0.82 11.55
CA ASP A 269 24.55 1.18 10.26
C ASP A 269 24.00 0.22 9.18
N SER A 270 23.76 0.78 8.00
CA SER A 270 23.43 -0.03 6.82
C SER A 270 24.69 -0.80 6.39
N ALA A 271 24.77 -2.07 6.72
CA ALA A 271 25.79 -2.98 6.22
C ALA A 271 25.42 -3.47 4.81
#